data_0e60164029bb8055550e736a138da587
#
_entry.id   0e60164029bb8055550e736a138da587
#
_cell.length_a   1.000
_cell.length_b   1.000
_cell.length_c   1.000
_cell.angle_alpha   90.00
_cell.angle_beta   90.00
_cell.angle_gamma   90.00
#
_symmetry.space_group_name_H-M   'P 1'
#
loop_
_entity.id
_entity.type
_entity.pdbx_description
1 polymer ?
#
loop_
_entity_poly.entity_id
_entity_poly.type
_entity_poly.pdbx_seq_one_letter_code
_entity_poly.pdbx_strand_id
1 'polypeptide(L)'
;MTRVAGIDPGTVSFDVCGLDDGEVVLERSFETAAVGADPGILVAALAEHGPFELVYGPAGYGLPLVEASEVGERELELIVLVREDEPSGPMGVGGMRAIVRALIAAELPLVFGPGAIHLPTIPAYRKWNRIDLGTADKVASAALCIADQARRLDIGIAETSFVMLEVGGAFSAALAVDGGRIVDGLGGSSGPVGARACGAMDGEVAYLLGSALSKRTIFSGGGMGPALEEGAAKAALSLTVSVPAPREILVAGRHAPDVLEPLAARLPYPVRHVENAAARGAAILADGLAGGNYTPLVERLRLREASGTVLDHVRLHGAERIRLR
;
A
#
# COMPACT_ATOMS: atom_id res chain seq x y z
N MET A 1 -10.26 14.85 21.06
CA MET A 1 -8.86 14.39 21.09
C MET A 1 -8.86 12.96 20.60
N THR A 2 -8.13 12.68 19.55
CA THR A 2 -8.04 11.33 18.96
C THR A 2 -6.63 10.80 19.14
N ARG A 3 -6.48 9.63 19.76
CA ARG A 3 -5.19 8.94 19.90
C ARG A 3 -5.23 7.65 19.11
N VAL A 4 -4.46 7.59 18.03
CA VAL A 4 -4.55 6.54 17.02
C VAL A 4 -3.18 6.05 16.59
N ALA A 5 -3.13 4.88 15.93
CA ALA A 5 -1.89 4.36 15.37
C ALA A 5 -2.08 3.76 13.99
N GLY A 6 -0.98 3.64 13.27
CA GLY A 6 -0.90 2.98 11.97
C GLY A 6 0.31 2.06 11.88
N ILE A 7 0.16 0.95 11.15
CA ILE A 7 1.20 -0.06 10.93
C ILE A 7 1.45 -0.21 9.44
N ASP A 8 2.71 -0.07 9.02
CA ASP A 8 3.17 -0.37 7.66
C ASP A 8 3.90 -1.72 7.61
N PRO A 9 3.43 -2.68 6.81
CA PRO A 9 4.05 -3.99 6.67
C PRO A 9 5.10 -4.03 5.54
N GLY A 10 6.20 -3.34 5.69
CA GLY A 10 7.26 -3.35 4.68
C GLY A 10 7.97 -4.70 4.54
N THR A 11 8.60 -4.96 3.39
CA THR A 11 9.33 -6.21 3.12
C THR A 11 10.68 -6.30 3.85
N VAL A 12 11.15 -5.20 4.44
CA VAL A 12 12.41 -5.10 5.20
C VAL A 12 12.15 -4.69 6.64
N SER A 13 11.22 -3.77 6.85
CA SER A 13 10.82 -3.29 8.18
C SER A 13 9.30 -3.25 8.30
N PHE A 14 8.81 -3.47 9.51
CA PHE A 14 7.48 -3.04 9.96
C PHE A 14 7.64 -1.72 10.69
N ASP A 15 6.93 -0.72 10.22
CA ASP A 15 6.99 0.61 10.79
C ASP A 15 5.66 0.95 11.49
N VAL A 16 5.73 1.58 12.65
CA VAL A 16 4.57 1.96 13.48
C VAL A 16 4.63 3.46 13.72
N CYS A 17 3.52 4.13 13.49
CA CYS A 17 3.33 5.53 13.83
C CYS A 17 2.10 5.71 14.71
N GLY A 18 2.21 6.47 15.79
CA GLY A 18 1.09 6.89 16.63
C GLY A 18 0.90 8.40 16.56
N LEU A 19 -0.35 8.83 16.51
CA LEU A 19 -0.75 10.22 16.58
C LEU A 19 -1.59 10.47 17.83
N ASP A 20 -1.42 11.63 18.45
CA ASP A 20 -2.28 12.18 19.48
C ASP A 20 -2.73 13.56 19.00
N ASP A 21 -4.00 13.68 18.68
CA ASP A 21 -4.61 14.92 18.12
C ASP A 21 -3.88 15.45 16.86
N GLY A 22 -3.36 14.53 16.03
CA GLY A 22 -2.61 14.83 14.82
C GLY A 22 -1.10 14.99 14.99
N GLU A 23 -0.60 15.08 16.23
CA GLU A 23 0.82 15.16 16.53
C GLU A 23 1.45 13.77 16.70
N VAL A 24 2.66 13.58 16.18
CA VAL A 24 3.36 12.30 16.26
C VAL A 24 3.85 12.05 17.68
N VAL A 25 3.39 10.95 18.30
CA VAL A 25 3.78 10.51 19.65
C VAL A 25 4.53 9.18 19.67
N LEU A 26 4.51 8.46 18.56
CA LEU A 26 5.21 7.19 18.39
C LEU A 26 5.74 7.09 16.95
N GLU A 27 7.02 6.79 16.80
CA GLU A 27 7.61 6.28 15.56
C GLU A 27 8.62 5.20 15.90
N ARG A 28 8.37 3.98 15.43
CA ARG A 28 9.28 2.84 15.60
C ARG A 28 9.34 2.00 14.34
N SER A 29 10.51 1.44 14.10
CA SER A 29 10.80 0.51 13.00
C SER A 29 11.34 -0.80 13.56
N PHE A 30 10.82 -1.92 13.07
CA PHE A 30 11.21 -3.27 13.48
C PHE A 30 11.61 -4.06 12.23
N GLU A 31 12.65 -4.86 12.30
CA GLU A 31 13.01 -5.75 11.20
C GLU A 31 11.87 -6.73 10.91
N THR A 32 11.49 -6.87 9.63
CA THR A 32 10.40 -7.79 9.22
C THR A 32 10.66 -9.23 9.68
N ALA A 33 11.92 -9.67 9.70
CA ALA A 33 12.29 -10.99 10.20
C ALA A 33 12.01 -11.15 11.70
N ALA A 34 12.26 -10.11 12.50
CA ALA A 34 11.99 -10.13 13.94
C ALA A 34 10.48 -10.18 14.22
N VAL A 35 9.70 -9.35 13.53
CA VAL A 35 8.22 -9.37 13.64
C VAL A 35 7.63 -10.69 13.16
N GLY A 36 8.21 -11.28 12.11
CA GLY A 36 7.81 -12.60 11.61
C GLY A 36 8.10 -13.73 12.60
N ALA A 37 9.15 -13.61 13.41
CA ALA A 37 9.49 -14.56 14.46
C ALA A 37 8.64 -14.36 15.73
N ASP A 38 8.35 -13.10 16.07
CA ASP A 38 7.54 -12.72 17.23
C ASP A 38 6.67 -11.49 16.91
N PRO A 39 5.42 -11.70 16.47
CA PRO A 39 4.48 -10.60 16.24
C PRO A 39 4.12 -9.80 17.51
N GLY A 40 4.37 -10.35 18.69
CA GLY A 40 4.14 -9.69 19.98
C GLY A 40 4.95 -8.39 20.15
N ILE A 41 6.05 -8.25 19.40
CA ILE A 41 6.85 -7.01 19.36
C ILE A 41 5.99 -5.79 18.96
N LEU A 42 5.12 -5.94 17.96
CA LEU A 42 4.22 -4.86 17.52
C LEU A 42 3.16 -4.56 18.59
N VAL A 43 2.58 -5.62 19.19
CA VAL A 43 1.58 -5.49 20.26
C VAL A 43 2.18 -4.77 21.47
N ALA A 44 3.39 -5.12 21.88
CA ALA A 44 4.08 -4.48 22.99
C ALA A 44 4.36 -3.00 22.73
N ALA A 45 4.81 -2.66 21.51
CA ALA A 45 5.07 -1.26 21.14
C ALA A 45 3.78 -0.41 21.14
N LEU A 46 2.66 -0.97 20.70
CA LEU A 46 1.36 -0.29 20.75
C LEU A 46 0.86 -0.14 22.20
N ALA A 47 1.00 -1.18 23.02
CA ALA A 47 0.57 -1.15 24.43
C ALA A 47 1.37 -0.14 25.26
N GLU A 48 2.68 -0.01 25.03
CA GLU A 48 3.56 0.94 25.72
C GLU A 48 3.11 2.41 25.52
N HIS A 49 2.53 2.73 24.36
CA HIS A 49 2.15 4.10 23.97
C HIS A 49 0.64 4.34 23.94
N GLY A 50 -0.16 3.28 24.19
CA GLY A 50 -1.63 3.34 24.22
C GLY A 50 -2.18 3.98 25.51
N PRO A 51 -3.50 3.87 25.75
CA PRO A 51 -4.45 3.25 24.81
C PRO A 51 -4.67 4.07 23.56
N PHE A 52 -4.86 3.37 22.44
CA PHE A 52 -5.30 3.97 21.16
C PHE A 52 -6.79 3.74 20.96
N GLU A 53 -7.49 4.72 20.38
CA GLU A 53 -8.92 4.62 20.03
C GLU A 53 -9.12 3.80 18.75
N LEU A 54 -8.15 3.85 17.84
CA LEU A 54 -8.15 3.08 16.61
C LEU A 54 -6.71 2.80 16.14
N VAL A 55 -6.50 1.59 15.61
CA VAL A 55 -5.24 1.18 14.98
C VAL A 55 -5.53 0.76 13.53
N TYR A 56 -4.89 1.39 12.55
CA TYR A 56 -4.96 0.97 11.16
C TYR A 56 -3.92 -0.12 10.89
N GLY A 57 -4.40 -1.33 10.67
CA GLY A 57 -3.57 -2.52 10.58
C GLY A 57 -3.06 -2.85 9.18
N PRO A 58 -2.08 -3.76 9.09
CA PRO A 58 -1.50 -4.19 7.83
C PRO A 58 -2.46 -5.09 7.05
N ALA A 59 -2.90 -4.68 5.87
CA ALA A 59 -3.89 -5.40 5.07
C ALA A 59 -3.36 -5.98 3.73
N GLY A 60 -2.05 -5.92 3.47
CA GLY A 60 -1.47 -6.45 2.23
C GLY A 60 -2.17 -5.91 0.98
N TYR A 61 -2.77 -6.78 0.15
CA TYR A 61 -3.52 -6.34 -1.05
C TYR A 61 -4.76 -5.50 -0.72
N GLY A 62 -5.17 -5.45 0.55
CA GLY A 62 -6.30 -4.68 1.04
C GLY A 62 -7.58 -5.49 1.18
N LEU A 63 -8.44 -4.97 2.03
CA LEU A 63 -9.83 -5.40 2.22
C LEU A 63 -10.71 -4.14 2.12
N PRO A 64 -12.00 -4.22 1.79
CA PRO A 64 -12.92 -3.17 2.18
C PRO A 64 -12.71 -2.83 3.66
N LEU A 65 -12.99 -1.59 4.05
CA LEU A 65 -12.80 -1.20 5.46
C LEU A 65 -13.55 -2.16 6.39
N VAL A 66 -12.82 -2.86 7.25
CA VAL A 66 -13.35 -3.94 8.08
C VAL A 66 -12.70 -3.93 9.46
N GLU A 67 -13.50 -4.15 10.50
CA GLU A 67 -12.99 -4.31 11.88
C GLU A 67 -12.34 -5.68 12.09
N ALA A 68 -11.38 -5.76 12.99
CA ALA A 68 -10.67 -7.01 13.31
C ALA A 68 -11.60 -8.17 13.69
N SER A 69 -12.71 -7.87 14.37
CA SER A 69 -13.73 -8.84 14.80
C SER A 69 -14.47 -9.52 13.62
N GLU A 70 -14.46 -8.91 12.44
CA GLU A 70 -15.14 -9.38 11.24
C GLU A 70 -14.19 -10.11 10.27
N VAL A 71 -12.87 -10.13 10.56
CA VAL A 71 -11.85 -10.76 9.70
C VAL A 71 -11.83 -12.27 9.96
N GLY A 72 -12.25 -13.04 8.97
CA GLY A 72 -12.18 -14.51 8.96
C GLY A 72 -11.08 -15.04 8.04
N GLU A 73 -11.09 -16.36 7.81
CA GLU A 73 -10.09 -17.01 6.94
C GLU A 73 -10.12 -16.49 5.50
N ARG A 74 -11.31 -16.15 5.00
CA ARG A 74 -11.47 -15.61 3.64
C ARG A 74 -10.75 -14.27 3.48
N GLU A 75 -10.88 -13.38 4.43
CA GLU A 75 -10.20 -12.08 4.44
C GLU A 75 -8.69 -12.28 4.54
N LEU A 76 -8.22 -13.22 5.37
CA LEU A 76 -6.80 -13.58 5.46
C LEU A 76 -6.24 -14.15 4.15
N GLU A 77 -7.03 -14.91 3.40
CA GLU A 77 -6.65 -15.38 2.05
C GLU A 77 -6.49 -14.20 1.07
N LEU A 78 -7.42 -13.25 1.10
CA LEU A 78 -7.43 -12.08 0.22
C LEU A 78 -6.28 -11.09 0.51
N ILE A 79 -5.86 -10.96 1.76
CA ILE A 79 -4.71 -10.12 2.14
C ILE A 79 -3.43 -10.60 1.46
N VAL A 80 -3.24 -11.90 1.26
CA VAL A 80 -1.95 -12.47 0.82
C VAL A 80 -1.98 -13.12 -0.56
N LEU A 81 -3.13 -13.63 -1.02
CA LEU A 81 -3.34 -14.23 -2.33
C LEU A 81 -2.37 -15.39 -2.63
N VAL A 82 -2.38 -16.41 -1.81
CA VAL A 82 -1.61 -17.63 -2.06
C VAL A 82 -2.51 -18.69 -2.68
N ARG A 83 -2.03 -19.34 -3.74
CA ARG A 83 -2.75 -20.44 -4.37
C ARG A 83 -2.82 -21.63 -3.43
N GLU A 84 -3.93 -22.41 -3.53
CA GLU A 84 -4.15 -23.61 -2.75
C GLU A 84 -3.04 -24.67 -2.95
N ASP A 85 -2.50 -24.79 -4.17
CA ASP A 85 -1.47 -25.75 -4.57
C ASP A 85 -0.01 -25.26 -4.31
N GLU A 86 0.17 -24.04 -3.81
CA GLU A 86 1.51 -23.53 -3.57
C GLU A 86 2.14 -24.14 -2.30
N PRO A 87 3.38 -24.68 -2.36
CA PRO A 87 4.04 -25.24 -1.19
C PRO A 87 4.15 -24.25 -0.04
N SER A 88 3.94 -24.73 1.18
CA SER A 88 4.17 -23.93 2.39
C SER A 88 5.66 -23.62 2.53
N GLY A 89 6.03 -22.36 2.43
CA GLY A 89 7.41 -21.90 2.61
C GLY A 89 7.58 -21.05 3.87
N PRO A 90 8.76 -21.05 4.48
CA PRO A 90 9.02 -20.32 5.73
C PRO A 90 9.11 -18.80 5.54
N MET A 91 9.05 -18.27 4.33
CA MET A 91 9.27 -16.84 4.07
C MET A 91 8.15 -16.14 3.27
N GLY A 92 7.77 -14.98 3.74
CA GLY A 92 7.02 -13.92 3.08
C GLY A 92 5.53 -13.95 3.34
N VAL A 93 4.79 -14.82 2.71
CA VAL A 93 3.31 -14.73 2.65
C VAL A 93 2.63 -15.41 3.84
N GLY A 94 3.18 -16.51 4.34
CA GLY A 94 2.69 -17.15 5.58
C GLY A 94 2.90 -16.28 6.83
N GLY A 95 3.96 -15.48 6.84
CA GLY A 95 4.26 -14.57 7.94
C GLY A 95 3.21 -13.47 8.12
N MET A 96 2.72 -12.86 7.03
CA MET A 96 1.70 -11.80 7.13
C MET A 96 0.41 -12.29 7.81
N ARG A 97 -0.09 -13.50 7.47
CA ARG A 97 -1.28 -14.06 8.13
C ARG A 97 -1.06 -14.27 9.62
N ALA A 98 0.11 -14.80 10.00
CA ALA A 98 0.45 -15.02 11.40
C ALA A 98 0.49 -13.70 12.18
N ILE A 99 1.08 -12.66 11.57
CA ILE A 99 1.13 -11.32 12.17
C ILE A 99 -0.28 -10.74 12.33
N VAL A 100 -1.12 -10.80 11.29
CA VAL A 100 -2.50 -10.29 11.35
C VAL A 100 -3.31 -11.05 12.40
N ARG A 101 -3.21 -12.38 12.48
CA ARG A 101 -3.87 -13.18 13.53
C ARG A 101 -3.39 -12.79 14.94
N ALA A 102 -2.11 -12.55 15.12
CA ALA A 102 -1.57 -12.13 16.41
C ALA A 102 -2.07 -10.74 16.82
N LEU A 103 -2.16 -9.80 15.87
CA LEU A 103 -2.72 -8.48 16.11
C LEU A 103 -4.21 -8.54 16.46
N ILE A 104 -5.00 -9.39 15.78
CA ILE A 104 -6.42 -9.63 16.10
C ILE A 104 -6.57 -10.23 17.49
N ALA A 105 -5.75 -11.24 17.82
CA ALA A 105 -5.78 -11.90 19.12
C ALA A 105 -5.38 -10.99 20.30
N ALA A 106 -4.72 -9.87 20.03
CA ALA A 106 -4.36 -8.88 21.05
C ALA A 106 -5.51 -7.95 21.43
N GLU A 107 -6.71 -8.14 20.86
CA GLU A 107 -7.93 -7.36 21.15
C GLU A 107 -7.73 -5.83 21.03
N LEU A 108 -6.83 -5.41 20.16
CA LEU A 108 -6.64 -4.00 19.84
C LEU A 108 -7.84 -3.45 19.03
N PRO A 109 -8.18 -2.16 19.14
CA PRO A 109 -9.22 -1.52 18.30
C PRO A 109 -8.73 -1.39 16.86
N LEU A 110 -8.61 -2.51 16.18
CA LEU A 110 -7.92 -2.65 14.90
C LEU A 110 -8.90 -2.64 13.73
N VAL A 111 -8.58 -1.87 12.70
CA VAL A 111 -9.27 -1.91 11.41
C VAL A 111 -8.28 -2.22 10.29
N PHE A 112 -8.76 -2.90 9.27
CA PHE A 112 -8.03 -3.14 8.03
C PHE A 112 -8.66 -2.35 6.90
N GLY A 113 -7.84 -1.83 5.99
CA GLY A 113 -8.32 -0.92 4.97
C GLY A 113 -8.05 -1.38 3.54
N PRO A 114 -8.61 -0.64 2.58
CA PRO A 114 -8.58 -1.01 1.18
C PRO A 114 -7.22 -0.78 0.52
N GLY A 115 -6.88 -1.66 -0.40
CA GLY A 115 -6.01 -1.32 -1.51
C GLY A 115 -6.76 -0.46 -2.54
N ALA A 116 -6.03 0.18 -3.43
CA ALA A 116 -6.59 1.11 -4.40
C ALA A 116 -7.70 0.50 -5.28
N ILE A 117 -7.60 -0.80 -5.57
CA ILE A 117 -8.60 -1.51 -6.39
C ILE A 117 -10.01 -1.53 -5.80
N HIS A 118 -10.16 -1.43 -4.46
CA HIS A 118 -11.45 -1.42 -3.78
C HIS A 118 -12.13 -0.03 -3.81
N LEU A 119 -11.36 1.03 -4.11
CA LEU A 119 -11.86 2.41 -4.03
C LEU A 119 -12.85 2.71 -5.15
N PRO A 120 -14.02 3.32 -4.84
CA PRO A 120 -15.00 3.71 -5.84
C PRO A 120 -14.54 4.90 -6.69
N THR A 121 -13.46 5.57 -6.31
CA THR A 121 -12.85 6.69 -7.03
C THR A 121 -12.10 6.27 -8.29
N ILE A 122 -11.75 4.99 -8.40
CA ILE A 122 -11.11 4.42 -9.59
C ILE A 122 -12.19 3.80 -10.51
N PRO A 123 -12.34 4.26 -11.76
CA PRO A 123 -13.29 3.71 -12.71
C PRO A 123 -13.07 2.22 -12.98
N ALA A 124 -14.16 1.47 -13.15
CA ALA A 124 -14.10 0.01 -13.31
C ALA A 124 -13.18 -0.46 -14.45
N TYR A 125 -13.12 0.28 -15.58
CA TYR A 125 -12.28 -0.11 -16.72
C TYR A 125 -10.77 -0.06 -16.42
N ARG A 126 -10.32 0.75 -15.44
CA ARG A 126 -8.91 0.81 -14.97
C ARG A 126 -8.56 -0.40 -14.11
N LYS A 127 -9.56 -1.06 -13.54
CA LYS A 127 -9.40 -2.25 -12.69
C LYS A 127 -9.37 -3.56 -13.49
N TRP A 128 -9.76 -3.57 -14.77
CA TRP A 128 -9.86 -4.80 -15.55
C TRP A 128 -8.55 -5.57 -15.63
N ASN A 129 -8.62 -6.85 -15.27
CA ASN A 129 -7.51 -7.80 -15.22
C ASN A 129 -6.34 -7.31 -14.35
N ARG A 130 -6.66 -6.57 -13.29
CA ARG A 130 -5.73 -6.14 -12.25
C ARG A 130 -6.17 -6.70 -10.91
N ILE A 131 -5.19 -7.03 -10.10
CA ILE A 131 -5.33 -7.36 -8.68
C ILE A 131 -4.73 -6.21 -7.86
N ASP A 132 -3.57 -5.73 -8.30
CA ASP A 132 -2.77 -4.75 -7.59
C ASP A 132 -2.71 -3.42 -8.36
N LEU A 133 -3.47 -2.45 -7.91
CA LEU A 133 -3.38 -1.04 -8.34
C LEU A 133 -2.70 -0.17 -7.27
N GLY A 134 -2.14 -0.79 -6.25
CA GLY A 134 -1.57 -0.21 -5.03
C GLY A 134 -2.21 -0.87 -3.82
N THR A 135 -1.39 -1.53 -3.02
CA THR A 135 -1.77 -2.23 -1.79
C THR A 135 -2.23 -1.24 -0.70
N ALA A 136 -2.75 -1.72 0.41
CA ALA A 136 -3.33 -0.87 1.46
C ALA A 136 -2.33 0.15 2.03
N ASP A 137 -1.07 -0.23 2.17
CA ASP A 137 0.03 0.67 2.57
C ASP A 137 0.30 1.78 1.53
N LYS A 138 0.04 1.53 0.23
CA LYS A 138 0.16 2.56 -0.82
C LYS A 138 -1.00 3.57 -0.74
N VAL A 139 -2.20 3.10 -0.37
CA VAL A 139 -3.32 4.00 -0.08
C VAL A 139 -3.00 4.88 1.14
N ALA A 140 -2.39 4.30 2.16
CA ALA A 140 -1.91 5.04 3.33
C ALA A 140 -0.82 6.05 2.95
N SER A 141 0.19 5.65 2.18
CA SER A 141 1.21 6.58 1.66
C SER A 141 0.61 7.75 0.88
N ALA A 142 -0.40 7.48 0.04
CA ALA A 142 -1.10 8.53 -0.70
C ALA A 142 -1.85 9.48 0.23
N ALA A 143 -2.42 8.99 1.33
CA ALA A 143 -3.09 9.83 2.33
C ALA A 143 -2.12 10.85 2.97
N LEU A 144 -0.91 10.42 3.36
CA LEU A 144 0.11 11.35 3.83
C LEU A 144 0.51 12.34 2.72
N CYS A 145 0.72 11.88 1.50
CA CYS A 145 1.08 12.75 0.37
C CYS A 145 0.01 13.82 0.09
N ILE A 146 -1.27 13.48 0.20
CA ILE A 146 -2.39 14.45 0.09
C ILE A 146 -2.30 15.47 1.21
N ALA A 147 -2.16 15.04 2.46
CA ALA A 147 -2.04 15.93 3.62
C ALA A 147 -0.80 16.83 3.53
N ASP A 148 0.35 16.28 3.13
CA ASP A 148 1.59 17.03 2.94
C ASP A 148 1.46 18.09 1.85
N GLN A 149 0.95 17.72 0.67
CA GLN A 149 0.77 18.69 -0.43
C GLN A 149 -0.20 19.80 -0.05
N ALA A 150 -1.34 19.46 0.56
CA ALA A 150 -2.34 20.44 1.00
C ALA A 150 -1.72 21.44 2.00
N ARG A 151 -1.04 20.94 3.04
CA ARG A 151 -0.38 21.74 4.05
C ARG A 151 0.76 22.62 3.49
N ARG A 152 1.62 22.03 2.67
CA ARG A 152 2.82 22.70 2.15
C ARG A 152 2.52 23.78 1.12
N LEU A 153 1.48 23.57 0.32
CA LEU A 153 1.06 24.52 -0.71
C LEU A 153 -0.04 25.48 -0.23
N ASP A 154 -0.50 25.33 1.01
CA ASP A 154 -1.61 26.09 1.61
C ASP A 154 -2.88 26.02 0.73
N ILE A 155 -3.25 24.80 0.32
CA ILE A 155 -4.42 24.52 -0.52
C ILE A 155 -5.38 23.55 0.14
N GLY A 156 -6.63 23.51 -0.32
CA GLY A 156 -7.59 22.50 0.13
C GLY A 156 -7.22 21.08 -0.34
N ILE A 157 -7.61 20.07 0.44
CA ILE A 157 -7.44 18.65 0.06
C ILE A 157 -7.98 18.39 -1.35
N ALA A 158 -9.12 19.01 -1.70
CA ALA A 158 -9.74 18.85 -3.01
C ALA A 158 -8.96 19.50 -4.18
N GLU A 159 -7.91 20.25 -3.90
CA GLU A 159 -7.05 20.89 -4.89
C GLU A 159 -5.72 20.16 -5.08
N THR A 160 -5.46 19.10 -4.27
CA THR A 160 -4.25 18.30 -4.39
C THR A 160 -4.26 17.46 -5.65
N SER A 161 -3.14 17.43 -6.36
CA SER A 161 -2.99 16.71 -7.62
C SER A 161 -1.52 16.33 -7.86
N PHE A 162 -1.23 15.03 -7.93
CA PHE A 162 0.15 14.53 -8.09
C PHE A 162 0.16 13.07 -8.57
N VAL A 163 1.31 12.60 -9.00
CA VAL A 163 1.59 11.16 -9.06
C VAL A 163 2.54 10.82 -7.93
N MET A 164 2.17 9.84 -7.13
CA MET A 164 3.03 9.26 -6.10
C MET A 164 3.76 8.06 -6.68
N LEU A 165 5.07 8.00 -6.48
CA LEU A 165 5.90 6.80 -6.66
C LEU A 165 6.30 6.30 -5.29
N GLU A 166 6.13 5.01 -5.04
CA GLU A 166 6.73 4.37 -3.89
C GLU A 166 7.74 3.33 -4.34
N VAL A 167 9.02 3.60 -4.04
CA VAL A 167 10.15 2.73 -4.36
C VAL A 167 10.57 2.01 -3.09
N GLY A 168 9.88 0.90 -2.83
CA GLY A 168 10.03 0.12 -1.61
C GLY A 168 11.26 -0.80 -1.59
N GLY A 169 11.42 -1.57 -0.51
CA GLY A 169 12.54 -2.51 -0.36
C GLY A 169 12.53 -3.69 -1.35
N ALA A 170 11.41 -4.01 -1.95
CA ALA A 170 11.30 -5.04 -2.99
C ALA A 170 10.54 -4.55 -4.21
N PHE A 171 9.35 -4.00 -4.02
CA PHE A 171 8.43 -3.56 -5.06
C PHE A 171 8.53 -2.06 -5.30
N SER A 172 8.13 -1.64 -6.49
CA SER A 172 7.82 -0.24 -6.82
C SER A 172 6.38 -0.13 -7.28
N ALA A 173 5.70 0.92 -6.85
CA ALA A 173 4.30 1.20 -7.19
C ALA A 173 4.12 2.68 -7.53
N ALA A 174 3.04 3.00 -8.23
CA ALA A 174 2.67 4.37 -8.50
C ALA A 174 1.16 4.58 -8.32
N LEU A 175 0.75 5.70 -7.77
CA LEU A 175 -0.65 6.10 -7.64
C LEU A 175 -0.88 7.48 -8.24
N ALA A 176 -1.98 7.63 -8.96
CA ALA A 176 -2.46 8.89 -9.48
C ALA A 176 -3.47 9.51 -8.52
N VAL A 177 -3.20 10.72 -8.05
CA VAL A 177 -4.11 11.49 -7.19
C VAL A 177 -4.55 12.73 -7.93
N ASP A 178 -5.86 12.93 -8.04
CA ASP A 178 -6.48 14.10 -8.64
C ASP A 178 -7.63 14.59 -7.79
N GLY A 179 -7.61 15.87 -7.46
CA GLY A 179 -8.59 16.46 -6.56
C GLY A 179 -8.68 15.77 -5.21
N GLY A 180 -7.56 15.32 -4.63
CA GLY A 180 -7.49 14.62 -3.36
C GLY A 180 -8.10 13.20 -3.38
N ARG A 181 -8.24 12.59 -4.56
CA ARG A 181 -8.78 11.24 -4.76
C ARG A 181 -7.75 10.37 -5.47
N ILE A 182 -7.60 9.13 -5.06
CA ILE A 182 -6.86 8.15 -5.84
C ILE A 182 -7.73 7.76 -7.03
N VAL A 183 -7.26 8.05 -8.25
CA VAL A 183 -8.03 7.87 -9.49
C VAL A 183 -7.48 6.78 -10.40
N ASP A 184 -6.23 6.35 -10.17
CA ASP A 184 -5.57 5.27 -10.91
C ASP A 184 -4.37 4.74 -10.12
N GLY A 185 -3.80 3.60 -10.55
CA GLY A 185 -2.59 3.07 -9.95
C GLY A 185 -1.94 1.94 -10.73
N LEU A 186 -0.67 1.76 -10.45
CA LEU A 186 0.18 0.64 -10.87
C LEU A 186 0.80 0.06 -9.62
N GLY A 187 0.30 -1.09 -9.17
CA GLY A 187 0.80 -1.76 -7.98
C GLY A 187 2.14 -2.45 -8.19
N GLY A 188 2.70 -2.98 -7.13
CA GLY A 188 4.02 -3.61 -7.17
C GLY A 188 4.11 -4.85 -8.06
N SER A 189 3.03 -5.57 -8.26
CA SER A 189 2.98 -6.75 -9.14
C SER A 189 2.39 -6.44 -10.54
N SER A 190 1.92 -5.23 -10.77
CA SER A 190 1.34 -4.81 -12.05
C SER A 190 1.99 -3.55 -12.64
N GLY A 191 3.00 -3.03 -11.97
CA GLY A 191 3.68 -1.77 -12.28
C GLY A 191 5.17 -1.96 -12.62
N PRO A 192 6.00 -0.96 -12.30
CA PRO A 192 7.41 -0.97 -12.69
C PRO A 192 8.21 -2.04 -11.96
N VAL A 193 9.38 -2.39 -12.51
CA VAL A 193 10.38 -3.20 -11.83
C VAL A 193 10.71 -2.57 -10.48
N GLY A 194 10.77 -3.39 -9.44
CA GLY A 194 11.23 -3.00 -8.12
C GLY A 194 12.68 -3.39 -7.86
N ALA A 195 13.19 -3.01 -6.71
CA ALA A 195 14.57 -3.32 -6.32
C ALA A 195 14.85 -4.83 -6.31
N ARG A 196 13.86 -5.65 -5.96
CA ARG A 196 13.96 -7.12 -5.92
C ARG A 196 12.86 -7.82 -6.72
N ALA A 197 11.69 -7.22 -6.86
CA ALA A 197 10.53 -7.81 -7.51
C ALA A 197 10.48 -7.44 -9.00
N CYS A 198 9.99 -8.38 -9.83
CA CYS A 198 9.95 -8.22 -11.28
C CYS A 198 9.01 -7.09 -11.76
N GLY A 199 8.09 -6.61 -10.93
CA GLY A 199 7.01 -5.74 -11.41
C GLY A 199 6.01 -6.50 -12.28
N ALA A 200 5.48 -5.83 -13.29
CA ALA A 200 4.61 -6.46 -14.28
C ALA A 200 5.36 -7.54 -15.06
N MET A 201 4.86 -8.76 -15.01
CA MET A 201 5.42 -9.87 -15.75
C MET A 201 4.79 -9.93 -17.15
N ASP A 202 5.62 -10.15 -18.17
CA ASP A 202 5.13 -10.46 -19.52
C ASP A 202 4.26 -11.73 -19.50
N GLY A 203 3.12 -11.67 -20.18
CA GLY A 203 2.18 -12.80 -20.23
C GLY A 203 2.78 -14.06 -20.82
N GLU A 204 3.69 -13.95 -21.80
CA GLU A 204 4.39 -15.09 -22.38
C GLU A 204 5.37 -15.72 -21.39
N VAL A 205 6.06 -14.91 -20.59
CA VAL A 205 6.92 -15.42 -19.50
C VAL A 205 6.08 -16.17 -18.47
N ALA A 206 4.94 -15.62 -18.06
CA ALA A 206 4.02 -16.28 -17.13
C ALA A 206 3.51 -17.62 -17.70
N TYR A 207 3.11 -17.64 -18.99
CA TYR A 207 2.67 -18.83 -19.70
C TYR A 207 3.76 -19.91 -19.77
N LEU A 208 4.99 -19.53 -20.13
CA LEU A 208 6.12 -20.46 -20.25
C LEU A 208 6.57 -21.02 -18.90
N LEU A 209 6.46 -20.24 -17.82
CA LEU A 209 6.75 -20.72 -16.46
C LEU A 209 5.73 -21.77 -15.98
N GLY A 210 4.48 -21.67 -16.41
CA GLY A 210 3.42 -22.63 -16.05
C GLY A 210 3.40 -22.93 -14.56
N SER A 211 3.54 -24.19 -14.18
CA SER A 211 3.51 -24.65 -12.79
C SER A 211 4.72 -24.18 -11.94
N ALA A 212 5.79 -23.69 -12.58
CA ALA A 212 6.93 -23.10 -11.87
C ALA A 212 6.65 -21.67 -11.37
N LEU A 213 5.58 -21.02 -11.86
CA LEU A 213 5.18 -19.70 -11.40
C LEU A 213 4.66 -19.79 -9.95
N SER A 214 5.28 -19.03 -9.06
CA SER A 214 4.99 -19.01 -7.62
C SER A 214 5.05 -17.58 -7.07
N LYS A 215 4.60 -17.38 -5.84
CA LYS A 215 4.80 -16.09 -5.15
C LYS A 215 6.29 -15.70 -5.11
N ARG A 216 7.20 -16.64 -4.90
CA ARG A 216 8.63 -16.39 -4.93
C ARG A 216 9.10 -15.82 -6.28
N THR A 217 8.52 -16.27 -7.38
CA THR A 217 8.83 -15.74 -8.71
C THR A 217 8.46 -14.26 -8.82
N ILE A 218 7.28 -13.86 -8.33
CA ILE A 218 6.82 -12.46 -8.32
C ILE A 218 7.74 -11.57 -7.46
N PHE A 219 8.30 -12.10 -6.38
CA PHE A 219 9.23 -11.40 -5.47
C PHE A 219 10.69 -11.41 -5.94
N SER A 220 10.98 -11.87 -7.15
CA SER A 220 12.32 -11.97 -7.72
C SER A 220 12.40 -11.28 -9.08
N GLY A 221 13.61 -11.15 -9.63
CA GLY A 221 13.81 -10.61 -10.97
C GLY A 221 13.83 -9.08 -11.04
N GLY A 222 13.90 -8.40 -9.90
CA GLY A 222 14.09 -6.97 -9.83
C GLY A 222 15.52 -6.51 -10.08
N GLY A 223 15.76 -5.22 -10.01
CA GLY A 223 17.08 -4.63 -10.22
C GLY A 223 17.15 -3.17 -9.82
N MET A 224 18.34 -2.74 -9.43
CA MET A 224 18.69 -1.35 -9.14
C MET A 224 19.21 -0.63 -10.40
N GLY A 225 19.54 0.67 -10.25
CA GLY A 225 20.10 1.49 -11.32
C GLY A 225 19.11 1.74 -12.46
N PRO A 226 19.56 1.72 -13.73
CA PRO A 226 18.74 2.17 -14.88
C PRO A 226 17.39 1.47 -14.99
N ALA A 227 17.27 0.19 -14.63
CA ALA A 227 16.00 -0.55 -14.70
C ALA A 227 14.96 0.01 -13.72
N LEU A 228 15.38 0.30 -12.49
CA LEU A 228 14.54 0.89 -11.46
C LEU A 228 14.19 2.34 -11.82
N GLU A 229 15.19 3.15 -12.17
CA GLU A 229 15.06 4.58 -12.45
C GLU A 229 14.14 4.85 -13.65
N GLU A 230 14.40 4.19 -14.78
CA GLU A 230 13.62 4.36 -16.01
C GLU A 230 12.22 3.74 -15.86
N GLY A 231 12.12 2.59 -15.17
CA GLY A 231 10.85 1.95 -14.86
C GLY A 231 9.95 2.86 -14.02
N ALA A 232 10.49 3.49 -12.97
CA ALA A 232 9.78 4.45 -12.14
C ALA A 232 9.35 5.70 -12.93
N ALA A 233 10.24 6.25 -13.79
CA ALA A 233 9.92 7.40 -14.63
C ALA A 233 8.79 7.08 -15.62
N LYS A 234 8.83 5.92 -16.28
CA LYS A 234 7.77 5.45 -17.18
C LYS A 234 6.44 5.28 -16.46
N ALA A 235 6.45 4.69 -15.25
CA ALA A 235 5.26 4.53 -14.44
C ALA A 235 4.64 5.88 -14.06
N ALA A 236 5.47 6.84 -13.61
CA ALA A 236 5.01 8.19 -13.30
C ALA A 236 4.35 8.86 -14.52
N LEU A 237 5.03 8.87 -15.67
CA LEU A 237 4.49 9.47 -16.89
C LEU A 237 3.22 8.79 -17.40
N SER A 238 3.13 7.46 -17.30
CA SER A 238 1.93 6.75 -17.73
C SER A 238 0.67 7.16 -16.95
N LEU A 239 0.82 7.44 -15.67
CA LEU A 239 -0.29 7.87 -14.81
C LEU A 239 -0.68 9.34 -14.98
N THR A 240 0.14 10.17 -15.62
CA THR A 240 -0.26 11.56 -15.94
C THR A 240 -1.43 11.62 -16.92
N VAL A 241 -1.69 10.54 -17.67
CA VAL A 241 -2.92 10.41 -18.48
C VAL A 241 -4.17 10.45 -17.61
N SER A 242 -4.07 9.97 -16.37
CA SER A 242 -5.18 9.93 -15.41
C SER A 242 -5.26 11.18 -14.53
N VAL A 243 -4.20 12.00 -14.51
CA VAL A 243 -4.09 13.26 -13.77
C VAL A 243 -3.62 14.33 -14.77
N PRO A 244 -4.55 15.05 -15.41
CA PRO A 244 -4.20 15.94 -16.53
C PRO A 244 -3.19 17.04 -16.21
N ALA A 245 -3.11 17.46 -14.95
CA ALA A 245 -2.20 18.52 -14.51
C ALA A 245 -1.63 18.22 -13.11
N PRO A 246 -0.77 17.20 -12.96
CA PRO A 246 -0.16 16.93 -11.67
C PRO A 246 0.78 18.09 -11.30
N ARG A 247 0.69 18.57 -10.06
CA ARG A 247 1.56 19.65 -9.56
C ARG A 247 3.00 19.22 -9.40
N GLU A 248 3.20 17.94 -9.06
CA GLU A 248 4.52 17.34 -8.77
C GLU A 248 4.45 15.81 -8.82
N ILE A 249 5.62 15.19 -8.78
CA ILE A 249 5.81 13.76 -8.54
C ILE A 249 6.35 13.61 -7.10
N LEU A 250 5.60 12.92 -6.25
CA LEU A 250 6.00 12.63 -4.88
C LEU A 250 6.61 11.23 -4.80
N VAL A 251 7.80 11.12 -4.24
CA VAL A 251 8.55 9.86 -4.18
C VAL A 251 8.72 9.44 -2.73
N ALA A 252 8.24 8.25 -2.40
CA ALA A 252 8.33 7.65 -1.07
C ALA A 252 9.01 6.27 -1.12
N GLY A 253 9.27 5.70 0.04
CA GLY A 253 9.81 4.35 0.18
C GLY A 253 11.33 4.33 0.36
N ARG A 254 11.84 3.13 0.70
CA ARG A 254 13.24 2.90 1.10
C ARG A 254 14.26 3.37 0.05
N HIS A 255 13.98 3.12 -1.21
CA HIS A 255 14.85 3.46 -2.35
C HIS A 255 14.47 4.78 -3.02
N ALA A 256 13.61 5.60 -2.39
CA ALA A 256 13.31 6.93 -2.92
C ALA A 256 14.57 7.77 -3.13
N PRO A 257 15.54 7.85 -2.17
CA PRO A 257 16.76 8.63 -2.36
C PRO A 257 17.56 8.22 -3.60
N ASP A 258 17.56 6.93 -3.95
CA ASP A 258 18.35 6.38 -5.08
C ASP A 258 17.81 6.84 -6.45
N VAL A 259 16.53 7.24 -6.52
CA VAL A 259 15.86 7.58 -7.78
C VAL A 259 15.52 9.07 -7.94
N LEU A 260 15.65 9.90 -6.90
CA LEU A 260 15.24 11.31 -6.94
C LEU A 260 15.93 12.09 -8.06
N GLU A 261 17.27 12.08 -8.11
CA GLU A 261 18.03 12.79 -9.14
C GLU A 261 17.76 12.25 -10.54
N PRO A 262 17.82 10.94 -10.79
CA PRO A 262 17.40 10.35 -12.07
C PRO A 262 15.99 10.73 -12.52
N LEU A 263 15.02 10.78 -11.62
CA LEU A 263 13.64 11.18 -11.94
C LEU A 263 13.55 12.67 -12.24
N ALA A 264 14.19 13.54 -11.47
CA ALA A 264 14.19 14.96 -11.70
C ALA A 264 14.82 15.32 -13.05
N ALA A 265 15.82 14.55 -13.51
CA ALA A 265 16.43 14.74 -14.82
C ALA A 265 15.55 14.27 -16.00
N ARG A 266 14.62 13.33 -15.78
CA ARG A 266 13.79 12.69 -16.83
C ARG A 266 12.37 13.24 -16.91
N LEU A 267 11.83 13.76 -15.80
CA LEU A 267 10.42 14.13 -15.71
C LEU A 267 10.23 15.64 -15.87
N PRO A 268 9.18 16.09 -16.58
CA PRO A 268 8.87 17.50 -16.76
C PRO A 268 8.12 18.12 -15.56
N TYR A 269 8.17 17.47 -14.40
CA TYR A 269 7.48 17.87 -13.19
C TYR A 269 8.46 18.02 -12.02
N PRO A 270 8.20 18.89 -11.05
CA PRO A 270 8.95 18.88 -9.80
C PRO A 270 8.91 17.50 -9.15
N VAL A 271 10.06 17.00 -8.69
CA VAL A 271 10.17 15.72 -8.00
C VAL A 271 10.54 15.98 -6.54
N ARG A 272 9.81 15.38 -5.61
CA ARG A 272 9.97 15.61 -4.18
C ARG A 272 9.94 14.31 -3.39
N HIS A 273 10.81 14.19 -2.39
CA HIS A 273 10.82 13.08 -1.44
C HIS A 273 9.80 13.31 -0.31
N VAL A 274 9.11 12.22 0.07
CA VAL A 274 8.20 12.16 1.22
C VAL A 274 8.65 11.00 2.12
N GLU A 275 9.07 11.31 3.33
CA GLU A 275 9.59 10.32 4.28
C GLU A 275 8.49 9.63 5.08
N ASN A 276 8.73 8.39 5.51
CA ASN A 276 7.88 7.59 6.41
C ASN A 276 6.40 7.54 5.97
N ALA A 277 6.16 7.49 4.66
CA ALA A 277 4.85 7.76 4.11
C ALA A 277 3.77 6.76 4.54
N ALA A 278 4.08 5.48 4.59
CA ALA A 278 3.06 4.44 4.80
C ALA A 278 2.59 4.37 6.26
N ALA A 279 3.48 4.31 7.25
CA ALA A 279 3.09 4.23 8.65
C ALA A 279 2.39 5.51 9.13
N ARG A 280 2.94 6.70 8.78
CA ARG A 280 2.28 7.97 9.08
C ARG A 280 0.94 8.10 8.36
N GLY A 281 0.88 7.69 7.10
CA GLY A 281 -0.36 7.68 6.32
C GLY A 281 -1.41 6.76 6.93
N ALA A 282 -1.03 5.58 7.42
CA ALA A 282 -1.93 4.66 8.13
C ALA A 282 -2.47 5.31 9.43
N ALA A 283 -1.63 6.01 10.20
CA ALA A 283 -2.06 6.74 11.37
C ALA A 283 -3.01 7.92 11.03
N ILE A 284 -2.76 8.64 9.93
CA ILE A 284 -3.66 9.67 9.38
C ILE A 284 -5.01 9.08 9.00
N LEU A 285 -5.04 7.90 8.37
CA LEU A 285 -6.29 7.21 8.04
C LEU A 285 -7.02 6.79 9.32
N ALA A 286 -6.31 6.28 10.33
CA ALA A 286 -6.91 5.96 11.64
C ALA A 286 -7.52 7.20 12.29
N ASP A 287 -6.83 8.33 12.30
CA ASP A 287 -7.32 9.60 12.86
C ASP A 287 -8.63 10.05 12.17
N GLY A 288 -8.64 10.06 10.85
CA GLY A 288 -9.84 10.45 10.10
C GLY A 288 -11.01 9.47 10.27
N LEU A 289 -10.73 8.16 10.45
CA LEU A 289 -11.75 7.15 10.73
C LEU A 289 -12.31 7.27 12.15
N ALA A 290 -11.49 7.67 13.12
CA ALA A 290 -11.90 7.94 14.50
C ALA A 290 -12.60 9.30 14.69
N GLY A 291 -12.74 10.11 13.64
CA GLY A 291 -13.39 11.42 13.71
C GLY A 291 -12.46 12.58 14.07
N GLY A 292 -11.15 12.38 13.92
CA GLY A 292 -10.13 13.40 14.19
C GLY A 292 -9.91 14.38 13.02
N ASN A 293 -8.75 15.02 13.03
CA ASN A 293 -8.40 16.13 12.13
C ASN A 293 -8.41 15.74 10.65
N TYR A 294 -8.18 14.47 10.33
CA TYR A 294 -8.11 13.96 8.95
C TYR A 294 -9.44 13.36 8.44
N THR A 295 -10.56 13.57 9.15
CA THR A 295 -11.90 13.14 8.68
C THR A 295 -12.19 13.61 7.25
N PRO A 296 -11.94 14.89 6.85
CA PRO A 296 -12.20 15.32 5.48
C PRO A 296 -11.37 14.59 4.42
N LEU A 297 -10.16 14.10 4.78
CA LEU A 297 -9.32 13.32 3.89
C LEU A 297 -9.90 11.92 3.67
N VAL A 298 -10.32 11.23 4.73
CA VAL A 298 -10.96 9.92 4.67
C VAL A 298 -12.24 9.96 3.85
N GLU A 299 -13.06 10.99 4.04
CA GLU A 299 -14.27 11.24 3.24
C GLU A 299 -13.93 11.49 1.76
N ARG A 300 -12.89 12.27 1.49
CA ARG A 300 -12.45 12.57 0.13
C ARG A 300 -11.93 11.34 -0.61
N LEU A 301 -11.21 10.48 0.06
CA LEU A 301 -10.77 9.17 -0.46
C LEU A 301 -11.94 8.18 -0.63
N ARG A 302 -13.09 8.46 -0.02
CA ARG A 302 -14.26 7.57 0.03
C ARG A 302 -13.92 6.19 0.61
N LEU A 303 -13.11 6.19 1.66
CA LEU A 303 -12.53 4.97 2.22
C LEU A 303 -13.62 4.03 2.75
N ARG A 304 -14.68 4.59 3.37
CA ARG A 304 -15.83 3.83 3.91
C ARG A 304 -16.72 3.21 2.83
N GLU A 305 -16.60 3.66 1.59
CA GLU A 305 -17.37 3.15 0.45
C GLU A 305 -16.57 2.12 -0.38
N ALA A 306 -15.34 1.80 0.04
CA ALA A 306 -14.54 0.74 -0.56
C ALA A 306 -15.32 -0.59 -0.51
N SER A 307 -15.28 -1.37 -1.58
CA SER A 307 -16.08 -2.58 -1.69
C SER A 307 -15.47 -3.62 -2.64
N GLY A 308 -16.00 -4.83 -2.60
CA GLY A 308 -15.59 -5.93 -3.45
C GLY A 308 -14.30 -6.60 -2.98
N THR A 309 -13.74 -7.42 -3.85
CA THR A 309 -12.48 -8.13 -3.64
C THR A 309 -11.48 -7.82 -4.76
N VAL A 310 -10.22 -8.11 -4.52
CA VAL A 310 -9.15 -7.96 -5.53
C VAL A 310 -9.37 -8.85 -6.76
N LEU A 311 -10.23 -9.85 -6.70
CA LEU A 311 -10.51 -10.80 -7.79
C LEU A 311 -11.69 -10.38 -8.68
N ASP A 312 -12.53 -9.45 -8.25
CA ASP A 312 -13.80 -9.11 -8.94
C ASP A 312 -13.61 -8.53 -10.34
N HIS A 313 -12.42 -8.04 -10.64
CA HIS A 313 -12.12 -7.40 -11.91
C HIS A 313 -11.32 -8.29 -12.88
N VAL A 314 -11.04 -9.55 -12.50
CA VAL A 314 -10.35 -10.52 -13.35
C VAL A 314 -11.34 -11.12 -14.36
N ARG A 315 -11.16 -10.80 -15.64
CA ARG A 315 -12.06 -11.14 -16.75
C ARG A 315 -11.47 -12.17 -17.72
N LEU A 316 -10.30 -12.71 -17.37
CA LEU A 316 -9.57 -13.67 -18.19
C LEU A 316 -10.29 -15.03 -18.20
N HIS A 317 -10.24 -15.72 -19.34
CA HIS A 317 -10.72 -17.11 -19.41
C HIS A 317 -9.95 -17.98 -18.41
N GLY A 318 -10.68 -18.75 -17.60
CA GLY A 318 -10.09 -19.56 -16.52
C GLY A 318 -10.02 -18.87 -15.17
N ALA A 319 -10.43 -17.61 -15.05
CA ALA A 319 -10.44 -16.89 -13.76
C ALA A 319 -11.29 -17.59 -12.69
N GLU A 320 -12.34 -18.29 -13.13
CA GLU A 320 -13.22 -19.11 -12.27
C GLU A 320 -12.51 -20.28 -11.57
N ARG A 321 -11.29 -20.61 -12.01
CA ARG A 321 -10.43 -21.67 -11.42
C ARG A 321 -9.49 -21.16 -10.32
N ILE A 322 -9.43 -19.86 -10.10
CA ILE A 322 -8.58 -19.32 -9.05
C ILE A 322 -9.06 -19.83 -7.69
N ARG A 323 -8.18 -20.51 -6.96
CA ARG A 323 -8.41 -20.98 -5.59
C ARG A 323 -7.30 -20.44 -4.70
N LEU A 324 -7.71 -19.90 -3.56
CA LEU A 324 -6.82 -19.41 -2.52
C LEU A 324 -6.86 -20.34 -1.31
N ARG A 325 -5.83 -20.30 -0.49
CA ARG A 325 -5.76 -21.02 0.78
C ARG A 325 -5.40 -20.04 1.90
#